data_78ec70c3560eda851ad4960a826dd77b
#
_entry.id   78ec70c3560eda851ad4960a826dd77b
#
_cell.length_a   1.000
_cell.length_b   1.000
_cell.length_c   1.000
_cell.angle_alpha   90.00
_cell.angle_beta   90.00
_cell.angle_gamma   90.00
#
_symmetry.space_group_name_H-M   'P 1'
#
loop_
_entity.id
_entity.type
_entity.pdbx_description
1 polymer ?
#
loop_
_entity_poly.entity_id
_entity_poly.type
_entity_poly.pdbx_seq_one_letter_code
_entity_poly.pdbx_strand_id
1 'polypeptide(L)'
;MRQILFAGAIGLFLTLVGTPLLIKLLARKGYGQFIRDDGPRTHGSKKGTPTMGGIAFILATIIAYLLAKVITGEPMSFSGILVLFLMAGMGLVGFLDDYIKIVKQRSLGLRAKAKMAGQLIVGIAFAVLSLQFADSRGNTPASDRLSFVEDFGWSIGPVLFCVWALFMILAMSNGVNLTDGLDGLATGASVMVFGAYTFIGLWQFQESCANADKLTNPSACFEVRDPLDLAVVASALMGACFGFLWWNTSPAKIFMGDTGSLALGGALAGLAILSRTEFLLAILGGLFVMITMSVVIQVGSFKMTGKRVFRMAPLQHHFELKGWSEVLVVVRFWIIQGMCVIVGLGLFYAGWAAKK
;
A
#
# COMPACT_ATOMS: atom_id res chain seq x y z
N MET A 1 -0.56 -21.61 6.35
CA MET A 1 -1.92 -21.53 5.79
C MET A 1 -2.94 -21.00 6.80
N ARG A 2 -3.13 -21.60 8.00
CA ARG A 2 -4.14 -21.16 8.98
C ARG A 2 -4.00 -19.68 9.36
N GLN A 3 -2.76 -19.20 9.61
CA GLN A 3 -2.49 -17.79 9.97
C GLN A 3 -3.00 -16.80 8.91
N ILE A 4 -2.77 -17.08 7.63
CA ILE A 4 -3.20 -16.23 6.50
C ILE A 4 -4.72 -16.10 6.48
N LEU A 5 -5.44 -17.23 6.62
CA LEU A 5 -6.91 -17.24 6.63
C LEU A 5 -7.48 -16.49 7.83
N PHE A 6 -6.94 -16.73 9.04
CA PHE A 6 -7.37 -15.99 10.22
C PHE A 6 -7.10 -14.50 10.11
N ALA A 7 -5.91 -14.10 9.67
CA ALA A 7 -5.55 -12.69 9.53
C ALA A 7 -6.48 -11.96 8.53
N GLY A 8 -6.72 -12.56 7.36
CA GLY A 8 -7.62 -11.98 6.36
C GLY A 8 -9.07 -11.88 6.84
N ALA A 9 -9.60 -12.97 7.44
CA ALA A 9 -10.97 -13.01 7.93
C ALA A 9 -11.20 -12.04 9.11
N ILE A 10 -10.27 -11.98 10.07
CA ILE A 10 -10.35 -11.06 11.21
C ILE A 10 -10.25 -9.61 10.73
N GLY A 11 -9.30 -9.29 9.82
CA GLY A 11 -9.15 -7.95 9.25
C GLY A 11 -10.43 -7.49 8.56
N LEU A 12 -11.03 -8.33 7.72
CA LEU A 12 -12.29 -8.06 7.04
C LEU A 12 -13.42 -7.81 8.05
N PHE A 13 -13.60 -8.71 9.02
CA PHE A 13 -14.67 -8.59 10.01
C PHE A 13 -14.53 -7.32 10.86
N LEU A 14 -13.32 -7.03 11.34
CA LEU A 14 -13.07 -5.86 12.18
C LEU A 14 -13.35 -4.55 11.45
N THR A 15 -12.99 -4.43 10.18
CA THR A 15 -13.28 -3.21 9.41
C THR A 15 -14.74 -3.12 9.00
N LEU A 16 -15.35 -4.23 8.60
CA LEU A 16 -16.76 -4.24 8.21
C LEU A 16 -17.66 -3.78 9.36
N VAL A 17 -17.39 -4.24 10.59
CA VAL A 17 -18.17 -3.91 11.80
C VAL A 17 -17.64 -2.63 12.48
N GLY A 18 -16.34 -2.38 12.47
CA GLY A 18 -15.72 -1.25 13.15
C GLY A 18 -15.89 0.09 12.42
N THR A 19 -15.91 0.07 11.08
CA THR A 19 -16.03 1.31 10.30
C THR A 19 -17.31 2.10 10.59
N PRO A 20 -18.53 1.51 10.74
CA PRO A 20 -19.73 2.26 11.14
C PRO A 20 -19.60 2.97 12.48
N LEU A 21 -18.88 2.38 13.43
CA LEU A 21 -18.64 3.00 14.74
C LEU A 21 -17.73 4.21 14.58
N LEU A 22 -16.68 4.09 13.75
CA LEU A 22 -15.78 5.20 13.41
C LEU A 22 -16.54 6.32 12.69
N ILE A 23 -17.40 6.00 11.71
CA ILE A 23 -18.25 6.99 11.02
C ILE A 23 -19.08 7.78 12.03
N LYS A 24 -19.76 7.11 12.95
CA LYS A 24 -20.57 7.78 13.99
C LYS A 24 -19.72 8.69 14.89
N LEU A 25 -18.52 8.23 15.28
CA LEU A 25 -17.59 9.01 16.10
C LEU A 25 -17.11 10.27 15.39
N LEU A 26 -16.66 10.13 14.13
CA LEU A 26 -16.15 11.24 13.33
C LEU A 26 -17.27 12.24 12.99
N ALA A 27 -18.47 11.76 12.64
CA ALA A 27 -19.62 12.61 12.36
C ALA A 27 -20.06 13.43 13.60
N ARG A 28 -20.07 12.82 14.80
CA ARG A 28 -20.36 13.54 16.05
C ARG A 28 -19.35 14.65 16.36
N LYS A 29 -18.08 14.48 15.94
CA LYS A 29 -17.02 15.49 16.11
C LYS A 29 -16.99 16.52 14.96
N GLY A 30 -17.84 16.39 13.95
CA GLY A 30 -17.84 17.28 12.77
C GLY A 30 -16.61 17.08 11.87
N TYR A 31 -15.98 15.92 11.86
CA TYR A 31 -14.77 15.62 11.09
C TYR A 31 -15.14 15.21 9.65
N GLY A 32 -15.66 16.17 8.86
CA GLY A 32 -15.99 16.00 7.45
C GLY A 32 -14.93 16.60 6.52
N GLN A 33 -14.87 16.06 5.31
CA GLN A 33 -13.90 16.52 4.31
C GLN A 33 -14.25 17.91 3.79
N PHE A 34 -13.23 18.78 3.68
CA PHE A 34 -13.30 20.05 2.95
C PHE A 34 -12.92 19.80 1.49
N ILE A 35 -13.85 20.11 0.57
CA ILE A 35 -13.65 19.95 -0.86
C ILE A 35 -12.81 21.11 -1.39
N ARG A 36 -11.88 20.83 -2.32
CA ARG A 36 -11.12 21.85 -3.03
C ARG A 36 -12.00 22.49 -4.11
N ASP A 37 -11.94 23.81 -4.22
CA ASP A 37 -12.70 24.58 -5.23
C ASP A 37 -12.23 24.29 -6.68
N ASP A 38 -11.00 23.77 -6.83
CA ASP A 38 -10.37 23.45 -8.12
C ASP A 38 -10.77 22.07 -8.70
N GLY A 39 -11.58 21.28 -7.97
CA GLY A 39 -12.00 19.93 -8.36
C GLY A 39 -13.18 19.90 -9.33
N PRO A 40 -13.52 18.70 -9.90
CA PRO A 40 -14.74 18.52 -10.69
C PRO A 40 -15.98 18.94 -9.90
N ARG A 41 -16.90 19.70 -10.53
CA ARG A 41 -18.13 20.21 -9.88
C ARG A 41 -19.02 19.12 -9.29
N THR A 42 -18.93 17.90 -9.79
CA THR A 42 -19.65 16.71 -9.31
C THR A 42 -19.29 16.30 -7.87
N HIS A 43 -18.11 16.71 -7.38
CA HIS A 43 -17.65 16.41 -6.03
C HIS A 43 -18.30 17.27 -4.94
N GLY A 44 -19.06 18.29 -5.30
CA GLY A 44 -19.77 19.16 -4.35
C GLY A 44 -20.72 18.42 -3.38
N SER A 45 -21.34 17.32 -3.83
CA SER A 45 -22.22 16.46 -3.02
C SER A 45 -21.48 15.66 -1.92
N LYS A 46 -20.15 15.56 -1.98
CA LYS A 46 -19.31 14.81 -1.04
C LYS A 46 -18.90 15.63 0.19
N LYS A 47 -19.27 16.93 0.24
CA LYS A 47 -18.98 17.82 1.37
C LYS A 47 -19.58 17.28 2.67
N GLY A 48 -18.76 17.17 3.70
CA GLY A 48 -19.19 16.67 5.01
C GLY A 48 -19.11 15.17 5.20
N THR A 49 -18.75 14.37 4.17
CA THR A 49 -18.45 12.95 4.36
C THR A 49 -17.26 12.80 5.31
N PRO A 50 -17.35 11.96 6.35
CA PRO A 50 -16.25 11.71 7.28
C PRO A 50 -14.97 11.30 6.57
N THR A 51 -13.83 11.83 7.01
CA THR A 51 -12.49 11.45 6.53
C THR A 51 -11.68 10.78 7.64
N MET A 52 -10.43 10.38 7.40
CA MET A 52 -9.56 9.62 8.32
C MET A 52 -10.01 8.16 8.52
N GLY A 53 -10.73 7.59 7.57
CA GLY A 53 -11.15 6.19 7.59
C GLY A 53 -9.99 5.18 7.64
N GLY A 54 -8.80 5.62 7.24
CA GLY A 54 -7.55 4.85 7.37
C GLY A 54 -7.31 4.28 8.76
N ILE A 55 -7.76 4.97 9.81
CA ILE A 55 -7.65 4.49 11.19
C ILE A 55 -8.30 3.11 11.35
N ALA A 56 -9.46 2.88 10.71
CA ALA A 56 -10.19 1.62 10.85
C ALA A 56 -9.37 0.44 10.36
N PHE A 57 -8.84 0.50 9.13
CA PHE A 57 -8.11 -0.64 8.58
C PHE A 57 -6.67 -0.75 9.10
N ILE A 58 -6.01 0.34 9.51
CA ILE A 58 -4.71 0.28 10.17
C ILE A 58 -4.81 -0.50 11.49
N LEU A 59 -5.76 -0.12 12.36
CA LEU A 59 -5.99 -0.81 13.62
C LEU A 59 -6.46 -2.25 13.40
N ALA A 60 -7.38 -2.48 12.47
CA ALA A 60 -7.86 -3.82 12.15
C ALA A 60 -6.73 -4.73 11.65
N THR A 61 -5.82 -4.23 10.81
CA THR A 61 -4.67 -5.00 10.33
C THR A 61 -3.73 -5.40 11.47
N ILE A 62 -3.38 -4.45 12.34
CA ILE A 62 -2.52 -4.73 13.51
C ILE A 62 -3.17 -5.78 14.41
N ILE A 63 -4.45 -5.59 14.76
CA ILE A 63 -5.18 -6.53 15.61
C ILE A 63 -5.32 -7.89 14.94
N ALA A 64 -5.61 -7.94 13.64
CA ALA A 64 -5.75 -9.18 12.88
C ALA A 64 -4.46 -9.99 12.83
N TYR A 65 -3.31 -9.32 12.60
CA TYR A 65 -2.01 -9.95 12.64
C TYR A 65 -1.70 -10.53 14.03
N LEU A 66 -1.88 -9.74 15.09
CA LEU A 66 -1.62 -10.16 16.46
C LEU A 66 -2.52 -11.34 16.86
N LEU A 67 -3.82 -11.26 16.59
CA LEU A 67 -4.75 -12.34 16.90
C LEU A 67 -4.46 -13.60 16.10
N ALA A 68 -4.12 -13.50 14.82
CA ALA A 68 -3.73 -14.66 14.02
C ALA A 68 -2.51 -15.38 14.62
N LYS A 69 -1.51 -14.62 15.12
CA LYS A 69 -0.35 -15.19 15.81
C LYS A 69 -0.70 -15.87 17.12
N VAL A 70 -1.52 -15.22 17.95
CA VAL A 70 -1.98 -15.81 19.22
C VAL A 70 -2.81 -17.07 19.00
N ILE A 71 -3.77 -17.06 18.07
CA ILE A 71 -4.64 -18.20 17.78
C ILE A 71 -3.84 -19.41 17.27
N THR A 72 -2.78 -19.16 16.50
CA THR A 72 -1.98 -20.24 15.91
C THR A 72 -0.78 -20.65 16.77
N GLY A 73 -0.47 -19.92 17.84
CA GLY A 73 0.67 -20.20 18.73
C GLY A 73 2.04 -19.88 18.09
N GLU A 74 2.06 -19.10 17.01
CA GLU A 74 3.29 -18.81 16.27
C GLU A 74 3.90 -17.47 16.68
N PRO A 75 5.23 -17.36 16.77
CA PRO A 75 5.88 -16.10 17.12
C PRO A 75 5.71 -15.05 16.04
N MET A 76 5.80 -13.78 16.43
CA MET A 76 5.87 -12.64 15.51
C MET A 76 7.29 -12.56 14.92
N SER A 77 7.40 -12.24 13.62
CA SER A 77 8.69 -12.02 12.98
C SER A 77 9.05 -10.52 12.91
N PHE A 78 10.34 -10.24 12.81
CA PHE A 78 10.81 -8.86 12.60
C PHE A 78 10.31 -8.29 11.27
N SER A 79 10.25 -9.08 10.20
CA SER A 79 9.75 -8.63 8.90
C SER A 79 8.29 -8.21 8.96
N GLY A 80 7.42 -9.00 9.62
CA GLY A 80 6.03 -8.64 9.83
C GLY A 80 5.86 -7.36 10.64
N ILE A 81 6.61 -7.24 11.76
CA ILE A 81 6.59 -6.04 12.60
C ILE A 81 7.07 -4.80 11.83
N LEU A 82 8.10 -4.91 10.98
CA LEU A 82 8.62 -3.80 10.19
C LEU A 82 7.59 -3.28 9.17
N VAL A 83 6.83 -4.17 8.50
CA VAL A 83 5.75 -3.73 7.61
C VAL A 83 4.67 -2.99 8.39
N LEU A 84 4.26 -3.51 9.55
CA LEU A 84 3.28 -2.86 10.42
C LEU A 84 3.80 -1.52 10.95
N PHE A 85 5.08 -1.42 11.31
CA PHE A 85 5.74 -0.18 11.71
C PHE A 85 5.70 0.87 10.60
N LEU A 86 6.07 0.47 9.37
CA LEU A 86 6.06 1.38 8.22
C LEU A 86 4.63 1.84 7.89
N MET A 87 3.66 0.92 7.90
CA MET A 87 2.25 1.22 7.71
C MET A 87 1.74 2.22 8.75
N ALA A 88 1.97 1.94 10.03
CA ALA A 88 1.48 2.77 11.13
C ALA A 88 2.18 4.14 11.16
N GLY A 89 3.48 4.18 10.92
CA GLY A 89 4.26 5.41 10.87
C GLY A 89 3.84 6.33 9.71
N MET A 90 3.66 5.78 8.51
CA MET A 90 3.16 6.53 7.37
C MET A 90 1.70 6.96 7.59
N GLY A 91 0.89 6.10 8.19
CA GLY A 91 -0.47 6.43 8.62
C GLY A 91 -0.51 7.56 9.65
N LEU A 92 0.43 7.61 10.59
CA LEU A 92 0.53 8.70 11.56
C LEU A 92 0.87 10.04 10.89
N VAL A 93 1.77 10.05 9.91
CA VAL A 93 2.07 11.26 9.12
C VAL A 93 0.81 11.74 8.40
N GLY A 94 0.05 10.82 7.77
CA GLY A 94 -1.23 11.13 7.14
C GLY A 94 -2.29 11.60 8.13
N PHE A 95 -2.37 10.97 9.30
CA PHE A 95 -3.28 11.39 10.37
C PHE A 95 -3.03 12.82 10.83
N LEU A 96 -1.78 13.22 11.01
CA LEU A 96 -1.43 14.59 11.37
C LEU A 96 -1.83 15.58 10.28
N ASP A 97 -1.68 15.20 9.01
CA ASP A 97 -2.11 16.00 7.87
C ASP A 97 -3.63 16.21 7.87
N ASP A 98 -4.39 15.12 7.96
CA ASP A 98 -5.85 15.15 7.99
C ASP A 98 -6.39 15.89 9.24
N TYR A 99 -5.79 15.66 10.40
CA TYR A 99 -6.17 16.33 11.65
C TYR A 99 -6.00 17.85 11.56
N ILE A 100 -4.89 18.32 10.97
CA ILE A 100 -4.65 19.76 10.77
C ILE A 100 -5.67 20.36 9.79
N LYS A 101 -6.03 19.64 8.71
CA LYS A 101 -7.10 20.08 7.78
C LYS A 101 -8.41 20.32 8.51
N ILE A 102 -8.78 19.39 9.39
CA ILE A 102 -10.04 19.44 10.16
C ILE A 102 -10.00 20.57 11.18
N VAL A 103 -8.98 20.62 12.04
CA VAL A 103 -8.90 21.62 13.13
C VAL A 103 -8.80 23.05 12.58
N LYS A 104 -8.08 23.25 11.49
CA LYS A 104 -7.93 24.56 10.86
C LYS A 104 -9.02 24.87 9.82
N GLN A 105 -9.99 23.98 9.63
CA GLN A 105 -11.11 24.12 8.68
C GLN A 105 -10.66 24.59 7.29
N ARG A 106 -9.61 23.95 6.75
CA ARG A 106 -9.04 24.30 5.44
C ARG A 106 -8.65 23.05 4.65
N SER A 107 -8.58 23.17 3.33
CA SER A 107 -8.17 22.08 2.44
C SER A 107 -6.67 21.75 2.48
N LEU A 108 -5.84 22.65 3.03
CA LEU A 108 -4.39 22.46 3.17
C LEU A 108 -4.05 21.97 4.58
N GLY A 109 -3.47 20.76 4.66
CA GLY A 109 -3.00 20.13 5.90
C GLY A 109 -1.59 20.59 6.31
N LEU A 110 -0.69 19.65 6.50
CA LEU A 110 0.73 19.91 6.73
C LEU A 110 1.36 20.65 5.55
N ARG A 111 2.33 21.51 5.82
CA ARG A 111 3.18 22.05 4.76
C ARG A 111 3.90 20.89 4.08
N ALA A 112 4.06 20.95 2.74
CA ALA A 112 4.71 19.88 1.96
C ALA A 112 6.06 19.44 2.55
N LYS A 113 6.90 20.40 3.03
CA LYS A 113 8.18 20.09 3.70
C LYS A 113 8.00 19.29 5.00
N ALA A 114 7.00 19.60 5.81
CA ALA A 114 6.75 18.90 7.07
C ALA A 114 6.20 17.48 6.82
N LYS A 115 5.30 17.32 5.86
CA LYS A 115 4.80 16.01 5.43
C LYS A 115 5.95 15.13 4.91
N MET A 116 6.79 15.70 4.03
CA MET A 116 7.97 15.00 3.51
C MET A 116 8.96 14.63 4.62
N ALA A 117 9.24 15.53 5.58
CA ALA A 117 10.13 15.24 6.70
C ALA A 117 9.60 14.07 7.56
N GLY A 118 8.30 14.02 7.84
CA GLY A 118 7.69 12.88 8.55
C GLY A 118 7.84 11.57 7.80
N GLN A 119 7.57 11.56 6.49
CA GLN A 119 7.76 10.38 5.64
C GLN A 119 9.23 9.94 5.58
N LEU A 120 10.18 10.88 5.49
CA LEU A 120 11.61 10.59 5.50
C LEU A 120 12.06 9.97 6.83
N ILE A 121 11.63 10.51 7.97
CA ILE A 121 11.98 9.96 9.29
C ILE A 121 11.53 8.51 9.42
N VAL A 122 10.26 8.23 9.10
CA VAL A 122 9.71 6.87 9.16
C VAL A 122 10.40 5.94 8.16
N GLY A 123 10.63 6.42 6.93
CA GLY A 123 11.28 5.65 5.87
C GLY A 123 12.74 5.33 6.17
N ILE A 124 13.51 6.29 6.73
CA ILE A 124 14.91 6.06 7.15
C ILE A 124 14.93 5.02 8.27
N ALA A 125 14.07 5.17 9.29
CA ALA A 125 13.99 4.22 10.39
C ALA A 125 13.70 2.80 9.87
N PHE A 126 12.73 2.65 8.96
CA PHE A 126 12.43 1.36 8.32
C PHE A 126 13.63 0.81 7.55
N ALA A 127 14.26 1.62 6.67
CA ALA A 127 15.36 1.19 5.84
C ALA A 127 16.57 0.71 6.68
N VAL A 128 16.92 1.46 7.73
CA VAL A 128 18.00 1.08 8.63
C VAL A 128 17.67 -0.19 9.40
N LEU A 129 16.46 -0.27 10.01
CA LEU A 129 16.04 -1.42 10.79
C LEU A 129 15.90 -2.69 9.93
N SER A 130 15.54 -2.56 8.66
CA SER A 130 15.36 -3.70 7.75
C SER A 130 16.68 -4.39 7.38
N LEU A 131 17.82 -3.72 7.53
CA LEU A 131 19.16 -4.29 7.36
C LEU A 131 19.76 -4.84 8.66
N GLN A 132 19.03 -4.75 9.79
CA GLN A 132 19.42 -5.31 11.06
C GLN A 132 18.71 -6.66 11.30
N PHE A 133 18.92 -7.25 12.45
CA PHE A 133 18.18 -8.43 12.92
C PHE A 133 18.34 -9.67 12.03
N ALA A 134 19.58 -10.05 11.71
CA ALA A 134 19.86 -11.29 10.97
C ALA A 134 19.28 -12.51 11.69
N ASP A 135 18.76 -13.47 10.91
CA ASP A 135 18.33 -14.78 11.40
C ASP A 135 19.55 -15.71 11.61
N SER A 136 19.31 -16.95 12.03
CA SER A 136 20.36 -17.96 12.24
C SER A 136 21.15 -18.30 10.96
N ARG A 137 20.63 -17.96 9.78
CA ARG A 137 21.27 -18.13 8.47
C ARG A 137 22.01 -16.88 7.99
N GLY A 138 21.95 -15.80 8.78
CA GLY A 138 22.52 -14.50 8.41
C GLY A 138 21.61 -13.62 7.55
N ASN A 139 20.37 -14.03 7.26
CA ASN A 139 19.44 -13.25 6.44
C ASN A 139 18.79 -12.14 7.25
N THR A 140 18.97 -10.90 6.83
CA THR A 140 18.26 -9.71 7.34
C THR A 140 16.88 -9.58 6.69
N PRO A 141 15.92 -8.84 7.30
CA PRO A 141 14.61 -8.60 6.69
C PRO A 141 14.67 -8.07 5.26
N ALA A 142 15.50 -7.05 4.98
CA ALA A 142 15.84 -6.61 3.64
C ALA A 142 17.25 -7.05 3.24
N SER A 143 17.62 -6.97 1.95
CA SER A 143 19.02 -7.04 1.49
C SER A 143 19.47 -5.69 0.94
N ASP A 144 20.78 -5.51 0.83
CA ASP A 144 21.39 -4.34 0.21
C ASP A 144 21.52 -4.49 -1.32
N ARG A 145 20.66 -5.30 -1.93
CA ARG A 145 20.62 -5.57 -3.37
C ARG A 145 19.28 -5.09 -3.94
N LEU A 146 19.27 -4.83 -5.24
CA LEU A 146 18.04 -4.60 -5.98
C LEU A 146 17.42 -5.93 -6.38
N SER A 147 16.09 -6.00 -6.52
CA SER A 147 15.39 -7.25 -6.81
C SER A 147 14.21 -7.07 -7.76
N PHE A 148 13.93 -8.12 -8.55
CA PHE A 148 12.71 -8.20 -9.37
C PHE A 148 11.78 -9.32 -8.89
N VAL A 149 12.25 -10.57 -8.88
CA VAL A 149 11.59 -11.75 -8.28
C VAL A 149 12.46 -12.26 -7.14
N GLU A 150 13.73 -11.94 -7.21
CA GLU A 150 14.80 -12.19 -6.24
C GLU A 150 15.87 -11.12 -6.39
N ASP A 151 16.86 -11.16 -5.50
CA ASP A 151 17.98 -10.23 -5.52
C ASP A 151 18.83 -10.39 -6.79
N PHE A 152 19.22 -9.30 -7.41
CA PHE A 152 20.25 -9.29 -8.44
C PHE A 152 21.61 -9.67 -7.83
N GLY A 153 22.51 -10.25 -8.63
CA GLY A 153 23.78 -10.80 -8.13
C GLY A 153 24.79 -9.79 -7.57
N TRP A 154 24.48 -8.48 -7.55
CA TRP A 154 25.38 -7.41 -7.10
C TRP A 154 24.73 -6.54 -6.01
N SER A 155 25.52 -6.19 -4.97
CA SER A 155 25.12 -5.31 -3.89
C SER A 155 25.31 -3.86 -4.28
N ILE A 156 24.34 -3.00 -3.92
CA ILE A 156 24.47 -1.54 -4.03
C ILE A 156 25.00 -0.92 -2.74
N GLY A 157 25.14 -1.73 -1.68
CA GLY A 157 25.58 -1.30 -0.37
C GLY A 157 24.48 -0.61 0.46
N PRO A 158 24.64 -0.57 1.79
CA PRO A 158 23.58 -0.19 2.73
C PRO A 158 23.12 1.27 2.55
N VAL A 159 24.01 2.19 2.19
CA VAL A 159 23.65 3.60 2.03
C VAL A 159 22.76 3.80 0.79
N LEU A 160 23.16 3.23 -0.35
CA LEU A 160 22.40 3.37 -1.58
C LEU A 160 21.07 2.58 -1.50
N PHE A 161 21.07 1.44 -0.79
CA PHE A 161 19.84 0.74 -0.45
C PHE A 161 18.87 1.62 0.37
N CYS A 162 19.34 2.34 1.39
CA CYS A 162 18.49 3.27 2.14
C CYS A 162 17.88 4.35 1.24
N VAL A 163 18.65 4.92 0.32
CA VAL A 163 18.15 5.90 -0.66
C VAL A 163 17.09 5.27 -1.57
N TRP A 164 17.32 4.05 -2.05
CA TRP A 164 16.37 3.31 -2.88
C TRP A 164 15.09 2.97 -2.13
N ALA A 165 15.19 2.45 -0.91
CA ALA A 165 14.04 2.15 -0.06
C ALA A 165 13.21 3.41 0.22
N LEU A 166 13.86 4.55 0.52
CA LEU A 166 13.19 5.84 0.66
C LEU A 166 12.45 6.25 -0.61
N PHE A 167 13.09 6.11 -1.77
CA PHE A 167 12.44 6.39 -3.05
C PHE A 167 11.18 5.54 -3.24
N MET A 168 11.26 4.23 -3.00
CA MET A 168 10.14 3.29 -3.10
C MET A 168 8.98 3.68 -2.15
N ILE A 169 9.31 3.95 -0.88
CA ILE A 169 8.34 4.32 0.15
C ILE A 169 7.63 5.63 -0.22
N LEU A 170 8.39 6.65 -0.62
CA LEU A 170 7.84 7.95 -0.99
C LEU A 170 7.01 7.85 -2.27
N ALA A 171 7.51 7.16 -3.30
CA ALA A 171 6.81 6.98 -4.57
C ALA A 171 5.48 6.27 -4.36
N MET A 172 5.49 5.15 -3.60
CA MET A 172 4.29 4.35 -3.40
C MET A 172 3.28 5.01 -2.47
N SER A 173 3.73 5.63 -1.36
CA SER A 173 2.83 6.34 -0.44
C SER A 173 2.11 7.50 -1.13
N ASN A 174 2.85 8.32 -1.87
CA ASN A 174 2.24 9.42 -2.60
C ASN A 174 1.46 8.93 -3.84
N GLY A 175 1.86 7.81 -4.46
CA GLY A 175 1.14 7.19 -5.57
C GLY A 175 -0.26 6.70 -5.16
N VAL A 176 -0.36 6.01 -4.03
CA VAL A 176 -1.66 5.60 -3.48
C VAL A 176 -2.48 6.84 -3.07
N ASN A 177 -1.86 7.87 -2.48
CA ASN A 177 -2.53 9.10 -2.11
C ASN A 177 -3.09 9.86 -3.33
N LEU A 178 -2.37 9.92 -4.45
CA LEU A 178 -2.86 10.49 -5.71
C LEU A 178 -4.00 9.67 -6.34
N THR A 179 -4.05 8.37 -6.04
CA THR A 179 -5.09 7.47 -6.53
C THR A 179 -6.38 7.59 -5.71
N ASP A 180 -6.31 8.05 -4.45
CA ASP A 180 -7.45 8.24 -3.55
C ASP A 180 -8.28 9.51 -3.90
N GLY A 181 -8.59 9.69 -5.18
CA GLY A 181 -9.38 10.81 -5.69
C GLY A 181 -10.83 10.46 -6.01
N LEU A 182 -11.17 9.17 -6.14
CA LEU A 182 -12.50 8.64 -6.42
C LEU A 182 -12.90 7.57 -5.41
N ASP A 183 -14.20 7.50 -5.11
CA ASP A 183 -14.77 6.58 -4.11
C ASP A 183 -14.37 5.12 -4.40
N GLY A 184 -13.63 4.51 -3.48
CA GLY A 184 -13.20 3.12 -3.54
C GLY A 184 -12.03 2.81 -4.49
N LEU A 185 -11.58 3.74 -5.32
CA LEU A 185 -10.56 3.47 -6.33
C LEU A 185 -9.26 2.94 -5.72
N ALA A 186 -8.67 3.68 -4.79
CA ALA A 186 -7.41 3.31 -4.14
C ALA A 186 -7.57 2.08 -3.25
N THR A 187 -8.69 1.98 -2.51
CA THR A 187 -8.97 0.84 -1.64
C THR A 187 -9.09 -0.46 -2.44
N GLY A 188 -9.90 -0.48 -3.50
CA GLY A 188 -10.10 -1.68 -4.33
C GLY A 188 -8.83 -2.09 -5.09
N ALA A 189 -8.07 -1.11 -5.61
CA ALA A 189 -6.77 -1.38 -6.20
C ALA A 189 -5.79 -2.02 -5.20
N SER A 190 -5.75 -1.51 -3.96
CA SER A 190 -4.90 -2.03 -2.88
C SER A 190 -5.27 -3.47 -2.49
N VAL A 191 -6.57 -3.81 -2.43
CA VAL A 191 -7.04 -5.20 -2.17
C VAL A 191 -6.40 -6.18 -3.16
N MET A 192 -6.35 -5.84 -4.44
CA MET A 192 -5.78 -6.72 -5.47
C MET A 192 -4.27 -6.89 -5.29
N VAL A 193 -3.55 -5.82 -4.98
CA VAL A 193 -2.08 -5.89 -4.80
C VAL A 193 -1.72 -6.63 -3.51
N PHE A 194 -2.43 -6.41 -2.39
CA PHE A 194 -2.23 -7.19 -1.17
C PHE A 194 -2.58 -8.67 -1.36
N GLY A 195 -3.60 -8.98 -2.18
CA GLY A 195 -3.90 -10.35 -2.58
C GLY A 195 -2.73 -11.00 -3.32
N ALA A 196 -2.11 -10.27 -4.25
CA ALA A 196 -0.90 -10.72 -4.94
C ALA A 196 0.26 -10.97 -3.97
N TYR A 197 0.51 -10.07 -3.01
CA TYR A 197 1.55 -10.26 -2.00
C TYR A 197 1.26 -11.40 -1.02
N THR A 198 -0.02 -11.67 -0.73
CA THR A 198 -0.41 -12.86 0.03
C THR A 198 0.00 -14.14 -0.72
N PHE A 199 -0.24 -14.18 -2.03
CA PHE A 199 0.16 -15.31 -2.87
C PHE A 199 1.69 -15.42 -2.98
N ILE A 200 2.38 -14.32 -3.27
CA ILE A 200 3.86 -14.27 -3.39
C ILE A 200 4.52 -14.77 -2.11
N GLY A 201 4.13 -14.24 -0.95
CA GLY A 201 4.72 -14.64 0.32
C GLY A 201 4.43 -16.10 0.68
N LEU A 202 3.23 -16.61 0.35
CA LEU A 202 2.91 -18.03 0.51
C LEU A 202 3.79 -18.91 -0.42
N TRP A 203 3.97 -18.50 -1.67
CA TRP A 203 4.81 -19.21 -2.63
C TRP A 203 6.27 -19.22 -2.18
N GLN A 204 6.81 -18.07 -1.78
CA GLN A 204 8.17 -17.94 -1.24
C GLN A 204 8.37 -18.78 0.04
N PHE A 205 7.33 -18.93 0.87
CA PHE A 205 7.39 -19.79 2.03
C PHE A 205 7.45 -21.28 1.65
N GLN A 206 6.66 -21.71 0.67
CA GLN A 206 6.66 -23.10 0.21
C GLN A 206 7.97 -23.49 -0.49
N GLU A 207 8.54 -22.56 -1.26
CA GLU A 207 9.79 -22.73 -2.00
C GLU A 207 10.99 -22.05 -1.28
N SER A 208 10.98 -22.04 0.06
CA SER A 208 12.02 -21.39 0.86
C SER A 208 13.29 -22.23 0.95
N CYS A 209 14.45 -21.59 0.79
CA CYS A 209 15.76 -22.20 1.00
C CYS A 209 15.97 -22.73 2.43
N ALA A 210 15.17 -22.32 3.40
CA ALA A 210 15.14 -22.90 4.73
C ALA A 210 14.72 -24.37 4.74
N ASN A 211 14.02 -24.84 3.71
CA ASN A 211 13.52 -26.21 3.56
C ASN A 211 14.05 -26.87 2.27
N ALA A 212 15.24 -26.48 1.81
CA ALA A 212 15.81 -26.92 0.53
C ALA A 212 15.81 -28.47 0.37
N ASP A 213 16.03 -29.20 1.47
CA ASP A 213 16.03 -30.69 1.47
C ASP A 213 14.68 -31.31 1.08
N LYS A 214 13.58 -30.54 1.17
CA LYS A 214 12.22 -30.98 0.84
C LYS A 214 11.77 -30.53 -0.54
N LEU A 215 12.57 -29.69 -1.21
CA LEU A 215 12.20 -29.13 -2.52
C LEU A 215 12.58 -30.09 -3.64
N THR A 216 11.74 -30.13 -4.65
CA THR A 216 11.99 -30.88 -5.90
C THR A 216 13.19 -30.29 -6.66
N ASN A 217 13.40 -28.98 -6.54
CA ASN A 217 14.52 -28.26 -7.13
C ASN A 217 15.12 -27.26 -6.12
N PRO A 218 16.13 -27.68 -5.33
CA PRO A 218 16.76 -26.81 -4.34
C PRO A 218 17.40 -25.55 -4.91
N SER A 219 17.81 -25.56 -6.19
CA SER A 219 18.45 -24.39 -6.85
C SER A 219 17.48 -23.25 -7.15
N ALA A 220 16.17 -23.50 -7.16
CA ALA A 220 15.12 -22.50 -7.43
C ALA A 220 14.45 -21.96 -6.16
N CYS A 221 15.07 -22.13 -4.99
CA CYS A 221 14.51 -21.67 -3.74
C CYS A 221 14.64 -20.15 -3.54
N PHE A 222 13.79 -19.58 -2.68
CA PHE A 222 13.82 -18.17 -2.32
C PHE A 222 14.56 -17.92 -0.99
N GLU A 223 15.48 -16.96 -1.00
CA GLU A 223 16.20 -16.49 0.19
C GLU A 223 15.49 -15.27 0.82
N VAL A 224 14.23 -15.43 1.19
CA VAL A 224 13.47 -14.43 1.93
C VAL A 224 13.40 -14.85 3.39
N ARG A 225 13.62 -13.90 4.32
CA ARG A 225 13.74 -14.24 5.75
C ARG A 225 12.45 -14.81 6.34
N ASP A 226 11.33 -14.05 6.25
CA ASP A 226 10.06 -14.37 6.93
C ASP A 226 8.86 -14.35 5.94
N PRO A 227 8.87 -15.13 4.85
CA PRO A 227 7.91 -14.98 3.77
C PRO A 227 6.46 -15.30 4.21
N LEU A 228 6.28 -16.25 5.13
CA LEU A 228 4.95 -16.58 5.67
C LEU A 228 4.36 -15.40 6.45
N ASP A 229 5.16 -14.68 7.24
CA ASP A 229 4.68 -13.53 7.99
C ASP A 229 4.35 -12.34 7.10
N LEU A 230 5.12 -12.13 6.03
CA LEU A 230 4.78 -11.15 5.01
C LEU A 230 3.42 -11.49 4.35
N ALA A 231 3.15 -12.76 4.06
CA ALA A 231 1.85 -13.21 3.57
C ALA A 231 0.72 -12.99 4.59
N VAL A 232 0.97 -13.19 5.88
CA VAL A 232 -0.01 -12.96 6.95
C VAL A 232 -0.36 -11.47 7.05
N VAL A 233 0.63 -10.57 7.04
CA VAL A 233 0.41 -9.12 7.04
C VAL A 233 -0.32 -8.68 5.79
N ALA A 234 0.08 -9.18 4.61
CA ALA A 234 -0.58 -8.86 3.34
C ALA A 234 -2.05 -9.31 3.33
N SER A 235 -2.33 -10.51 3.87
CA SER A 235 -3.71 -11.03 4.00
C SER A 235 -4.54 -10.22 4.98
N ALA A 236 -3.97 -9.81 6.13
CA ALA A 236 -4.65 -8.92 7.08
C ALA A 236 -5.02 -7.59 6.43
N LEU A 237 -4.09 -6.98 5.67
CA LEU A 237 -4.32 -5.75 4.91
C LEU A 237 -5.37 -5.94 3.81
N MET A 238 -5.29 -7.03 3.05
CA MET A 238 -6.27 -7.37 2.02
C MET A 238 -7.68 -7.45 2.64
N GLY A 239 -7.83 -8.22 3.71
CA GLY A 239 -9.11 -8.37 4.40
C GLY A 239 -9.62 -7.06 4.99
N ALA A 240 -8.75 -6.29 5.66
CA ALA A 240 -9.09 -5.01 6.25
C ALA A 240 -9.52 -3.98 5.20
N CYS A 241 -8.80 -3.89 4.07
CA CYS A 241 -9.19 -3.03 2.95
C CYS A 241 -10.50 -3.50 2.32
N PHE A 242 -10.73 -4.81 2.18
CA PHE A 242 -11.94 -5.35 1.59
C PHE A 242 -13.18 -5.04 2.45
N GLY A 243 -13.07 -5.17 3.79
CA GLY A 243 -14.14 -4.78 4.70
C GLY A 243 -14.38 -3.26 4.75
N PHE A 244 -13.30 -2.45 4.63
CA PHE A 244 -13.41 -1.00 4.54
C PHE A 244 -14.04 -0.55 3.21
N LEU A 245 -13.76 -1.24 2.10
CA LEU A 245 -14.30 -0.96 0.78
C LEU A 245 -15.83 -0.96 0.77
N TRP A 246 -16.48 -1.78 1.58
CA TRP A 246 -17.95 -1.80 1.73
C TRP A 246 -18.54 -0.43 2.07
N TRP A 247 -17.80 0.38 2.81
CA TRP A 247 -18.22 1.71 3.25
C TRP A 247 -17.63 2.84 2.41
N ASN A 248 -16.53 2.55 1.69
CA ASN A 248 -15.79 3.52 0.89
C ASN A 248 -16.21 3.51 -0.60
N THR A 249 -16.95 2.48 -1.08
CA THR A 249 -17.46 2.47 -2.47
C THR A 249 -18.51 3.57 -2.69
N SER A 250 -18.70 3.98 -3.93
CA SER A 250 -19.62 5.07 -4.33
C SER A 250 -21.09 4.68 -4.10
N PRO A 251 -21.90 5.53 -3.44
CA PRO A 251 -21.53 6.79 -2.78
C PRO A 251 -20.84 6.53 -1.42
N ALA A 252 -19.60 7.00 -1.27
CA ALA A 252 -18.79 6.72 -0.09
C ALA A 252 -19.40 7.31 1.19
N LYS A 253 -19.45 6.49 2.25
CA LYS A 253 -19.89 6.91 3.59
C LYS A 253 -18.72 7.39 4.46
N ILE A 254 -17.50 7.11 4.03
CA ILE A 254 -16.25 7.52 4.68
C ILE A 254 -15.11 7.52 3.65
N PHE A 255 -14.22 8.50 3.73
CA PHE A 255 -12.98 8.55 2.97
C PHE A 255 -11.82 8.04 3.81
N MET A 256 -10.84 7.36 3.17
CA MET A 256 -9.68 6.87 3.90
C MET A 256 -8.77 8.01 4.37
N GLY A 257 -8.71 9.10 3.63
CA GLY A 257 -7.87 10.26 3.90
C GLY A 257 -6.37 9.98 3.67
N ASP A 258 -5.56 11.01 3.92
CA ASP A 258 -4.09 10.87 3.89
C ASP A 258 -3.60 9.83 4.91
N THR A 259 -4.32 9.71 6.03
CA THR A 259 -4.12 8.65 7.05
C THR A 259 -4.06 7.26 6.42
N GLY A 260 -5.04 6.95 5.56
CA GLY A 260 -5.16 5.64 4.95
C GLY A 260 -4.24 5.46 3.76
N SER A 261 -4.25 6.41 2.83
CA SER A 261 -3.53 6.28 1.57
C SER A 261 -2.02 6.22 1.76
N LEU A 262 -1.44 7.02 2.68
CA LEU A 262 -0.01 6.93 2.99
C LEU A 262 0.34 5.60 3.68
N ALA A 263 -0.52 5.11 4.57
CA ALA A 263 -0.34 3.83 5.24
C ALA A 263 -0.30 2.65 4.26
N LEU A 264 -1.26 2.60 3.32
CA LEU A 264 -1.33 1.55 2.31
C LEU A 264 -0.12 1.57 1.38
N GLY A 265 0.28 2.75 0.90
CA GLY A 265 1.45 2.87 0.06
C GLY A 265 2.75 2.51 0.78
N GLY A 266 2.89 2.88 2.06
CA GLY A 266 4.00 2.45 2.91
C GLY A 266 4.04 0.93 3.09
N ALA A 267 2.91 0.31 3.39
CA ALA A 267 2.80 -1.15 3.52
C ALA A 267 3.16 -1.89 2.23
N LEU A 268 2.70 -1.40 1.05
CA LEU A 268 3.04 -1.97 -0.25
C LEU A 268 4.54 -1.90 -0.52
N ALA A 269 5.17 -0.75 -0.27
CA ALA A 269 6.61 -0.59 -0.41
C ALA A 269 7.38 -1.51 0.55
N GLY A 270 6.95 -1.59 1.82
CA GLY A 270 7.55 -2.48 2.82
C GLY A 270 7.46 -3.95 2.43
N LEU A 271 6.29 -4.41 1.97
CA LEU A 271 6.12 -5.78 1.47
C LEU A 271 7.05 -6.08 0.29
N ALA A 272 7.15 -5.16 -0.70
CA ALA A 272 8.00 -5.34 -1.87
C ALA A 272 9.49 -5.44 -1.50
N ILE A 273 9.96 -4.56 -0.62
CA ILE A 273 11.35 -4.53 -0.16
C ILE A 273 11.69 -5.81 0.60
N LEU A 274 10.82 -6.22 1.54
CA LEU A 274 11.10 -7.37 2.40
C LEU A 274 10.87 -8.72 1.70
N SER A 275 10.06 -8.76 0.62
CA SER A 275 9.87 -9.95 -0.21
C SER A 275 10.79 -10.03 -1.44
N ARG A 276 11.77 -9.13 -1.55
CA ARG A 276 12.71 -9.07 -2.70
C ARG A 276 12.01 -8.90 -4.06
N THR A 277 11.03 -8.01 -4.14
CA THR A 277 10.20 -7.80 -5.33
C THR A 277 10.01 -6.31 -5.66
N GLU A 278 11.06 -5.50 -5.45
CA GLU A 278 10.97 -4.04 -5.56
C GLU A 278 10.51 -3.58 -6.95
N PHE A 279 11.16 -4.04 -8.01
CA PHE A 279 10.77 -3.66 -9.37
C PHE A 279 9.44 -4.32 -9.79
N LEU A 280 9.13 -5.50 -9.27
CA LEU A 280 7.87 -6.18 -9.54
C LEU A 280 6.68 -5.38 -8.99
N LEU A 281 6.85 -4.64 -7.88
CA LEU A 281 5.82 -3.75 -7.32
C LEU A 281 5.37 -2.71 -8.35
N ALA A 282 6.27 -2.21 -9.21
CA ALA A 282 5.89 -1.24 -10.23
C ALA A 282 4.90 -1.82 -11.25
N ILE A 283 4.93 -3.13 -11.46
CA ILE A 283 4.00 -3.86 -12.33
C ILE A 283 2.74 -4.23 -11.54
N LEU A 284 2.90 -4.88 -10.36
CA LEU A 284 1.78 -5.27 -9.49
C LEU A 284 0.90 -4.08 -9.11
N GLY A 285 1.51 -2.93 -8.80
CA GLY A 285 0.85 -1.66 -8.50
C GLY A 285 0.74 -0.72 -9.70
N GLY A 286 0.68 -1.24 -10.92
CA GLY A 286 0.77 -0.48 -12.17
C GLY A 286 -0.23 0.67 -12.28
N LEU A 287 -1.42 0.54 -11.70
CA LEU A 287 -2.39 1.63 -11.65
C LEU A 287 -1.86 2.82 -10.83
N PHE A 288 -1.25 2.58 -9.67
CA PHE A 288 -0.67 3.65 -8.85
C PHE A 288 0.48 4.35 -9.59
N VAL A 289 1.31 3.56 -10.28
CA VAL A 289 2.39 4.10 -11.12
C VAL A 289 1.83 4.94 -12.27
N MET A 290 0.83 4.45 -12.99
CA MET A 290 0.20 5.13 -14.13
C MET A 290 -0.43 6.48 -13.70
N ILE A 291 -1.15 6.49 -12.58
CA ILE A 291 -1.76 7.70 -12.03
C ILE A 291 -0.69 8.69 -11.61
N THR A 292 0.35 8.25 -10.91
CA THR A 292 1.48 9.10 -10.49
C THR A 292 2.21 9.68 -11.71
N MET A 293 2.52 8.84 -12.69
CA MET A 293 3.20 9.28 -13.92
C MET A 293 2.37 10.30 -14.71
N SER A 294 1.04 10.21 -14.69
CA SER A 294 0.20 11.23 -15.31
C SER A 294 0.39 12.62 -14.71
N VAL A 295 0.61 12.69 -13.39
CA VAL A 295 0.92 13.96 -12.68
C VAL A 295 2.33 14.43 -13.02
N VAL A 296 3.31 13.55 -13.00
CA VAL A 296 4.71 13.88 -13.36
C VAL A 296 4.80 14.42 -14.78
N ILE A 297 4.16 13.73 -15.75
CA ILE A 297 4.12 14.14 -17.16
C ILE A 297 3.41 15.50 -17.31
N GLN A 298 2.27 15.68 -16.64
CA GLN A 298 1.51 16.94 -16.69
C GLN A 298 2.34 18.11 -16.18
N VAL A 299 2.94 17.97 -14.99
CA VAL A 299 3.74 19.03 -14.37
C VAL A 299 5.00 19.29 -15.17
N GLY A 300 5.68 18.26 -15.66
CA GLY A 300 6.88 18.36 -16.49
C GLY A 300 6.58 19.10 -17.80
N SER A 301 5.56 18.67 -18.54
CA SER A 301 5.15 19.31 -19.80
C SER A 301 4.77 20.78 -19.58
N PHE A 302 3.97 21.07 -18.56
CA PHE A 302 3.55 22.43 -18.28
C PHE A 302 4.71 23.36 -17.92
N LYS A 303 5.69 22.87 -17.13
CA LYS A 303 6.90 23.65 -16.78
C LYS A 303 7.82 23.89 -18.00
N MET A 304 7.92 22.91 -18.91
CA MET A 304 8.84 23.00 -20.07
C MET A 304 8.19 23.72 -21.26
N THR A 305 6.90 23.54 -21.49
CA THR A 305 6.24 24.00 -22.74
C THR A 305 5.05 24.93 -22.52
N GLY A 306 4.60 25.13 -21.26
CA GLY A 306 3.36 25.86 -20.95
C GLY A 306 2.07 25.14 -21.36
N LYS A 307 2.17 23.91 -21.92
CA LYS A 307 1.01 23.16 -22.42
C LYS A 307 0.67 21.98 -21.52
N ARG A 308 -0.64 21.72 -21.34
CA ARG A 308 -1.17 20.57 -20.62
C ARG A 308 -1.28 19.37 -21.56
N VAL A 309 -0.81 18.18 -21.12
CA VAL A 309 -0.98 16.91 -21.82
C VAL A 309 -2.38 16.35 -21.57
N PHE A 310 -2.80 16.31 -20.31
CA PHE A 310 -4.12 15.85 -19.91
C PHE A 310 -5.05 17.04 -19.61
N ARG A 311 -6.37 16.87 -19.76
CA ARG A 311 -7.36 17.88 -19.35
C ARG A 311 -7.22 18.22 -17.88
N MET A 312 -6.96 17.21 -17.05
CA MET A 312 -6.66 17.31 -15.62
C MET A 312 -5.78 16.13 -15.22
N ALA A 313 -4.89 16.31 -14.26
CA ALA A 313 -4.15 15.26 -13.55
C ALA A 313 -4.50 15.34 -12.07
N PRO A 314 -4.56 14.21 -11.37
CA PRO A 314 -4.29 12.83 -11.78
C PRO A 314 -5.24 12.25 -12.85
N LEU A 315 -4.83 11.15 -13.48
CA LEU A 315 -5.43 10.59 -14.71
C LEU A 315 -6.94 10.29 -14.60
N GLN A 316 -7.44 9.87 -13.45
CA GLN A 316 -8.87 9.60 -13.23
C GLN A 316 -9.74 10.82 -13.55
N HIS A 317 -9.33 12.01 -13.15
CA HIS A 317 -10.07 13.26 -13.40
C HIS A 317 -10.07 13.66 -14.88
N HIS A 318 -9.08 13.23 -15.67
CA HIS A 318 -9.10 13.43 -17.11
C HIS A 318 -10.30 12.72 -17.75
N PHE A 319 -10.64 11.52 -17.30
CA PHE A 319 -11.77 10.77 -17.83
C PHE A 319 -13.12 11.30 -17.34
N GLU A 320 -13.20 11.79 -16.07
CA GLU A 320 -14.39 12.49 -15.59
C GLU A 320 -14.68 13.73 -16.45
N LEU A 321 -13.65 14.54 -16.77
CA LEU A 321 -13.78 15.70 -17.66
C LEU A 321 -14.06 15.34 -19.12
N LYS A 322 -13.93 14.08 -19.51
CA LYS A 322 -14.41 13.52 -20.78
C LYS A 322 -15.86 13.05 -20.73
N GLY A 323 -16.53 13.14 -19.57
CA GLY A 323 -17.93 12.76 -19.39
C GLY A 323 -18.15 11.33 -18.89
N TRP A 324 -17.10 10.61 -18.44
CA TRP A 324 -17.29 9.31 -17.81
C TRP A 324 -17.83 9.49 -16.39
N SER A 325 -18.78 8.65 -15.98
CA SER A 325 -19.23 8.63 -14.59
C SER A 325 -18.12 8.10 -13.67
N GLU A 326 -18.11 8.55 -12.42
CA GLU A 326 -17.13 8.12 -11.41
C GLU A 326 -17.05 6.60 -11.31
N VAL A 327 -18.20 5.93 -11.20
CA VAL A 327 -18.27 4.46 -11.12
C VAL A 327 -17.65 3.80 -12.34
N LEU A 328 -17.89 4.34 -13.54
CA LEU A 328 -17.31 3.79 -14.78
C LEU A 328 -15.77 3.90 -14.78
N VAL A 329 -15.23 5.03 -14.31
CA VAL A 329 -13.77 5.22 -14.18
C VAL A 329 -13.21 4.22 -13.18
N VAL A 330 -13.81 4.09 -11.99
CA VAL A 330 -13.36 3.19 -10.92
C VAL A 330 -13.34 1.74 -11.41
N VAL A 331 -14.44 1.25 -12.00
CA VAL A 331 -14.52 -0.14 -12.48
C VAL A 331 -13.48 -0.42 -13.56
N ARG A 332 -13.32 0.47 -14.54
CA ARG A 332 -12.32 0.29 -15.60
C ARG A 332 -10.88 0.33 -15.07
N PHE A 333 -10.61 1.19 -14.09
CA PHE A 333 -9.29 1.27 -13.48
C PHE A 333 -9.00 0.03 -12.61
N TRP A 334 -10.01 -0.54 -11.94
CA TRP A 334 -9.86 -1.83 -11.27
C TRP A 334 -9.57 -2.97 -12.25
N ILE A 335 -10.18 -2.97 -13.43
CA ILE A 335 -9.86 -3.96 -14.50
C ILE A 335 -8.39 -3.80 -14.91
N ILE A 336 -7.91 -2.56 -15.13
CA ILE A 336 -6.49 -2.29 -15.45
C ILE A 336 -5.60 -2.79 -14.31
N GLN A 337 -5.96 -2.48 -13.07
CA GLN A 337 -5.19 -2.96 -11.90
C GLN A 337 -5.17 -4.49 -11.82
N GLY A 338 -6.29 -5.16 -12.08
CA GLY A 338 -6.37 -6.62 -12.15
C GLY A 338 -5.46 -7.20 -13.25
N MET A 339 -5.42 -6.58 -14.43
CA MET A 339 -4.48 -6.98 -15.49
C MET A 339 -3.01 -6.82 -15.04
N CYS A 340 -2.67 -5.71 -14.38
CA CYS A 340 -1.33 -5.48 -13.83
C CYS A 340 -0.95 -6.58 -12.83
N VAL A 341 -1.88 -6.97 -11.95
CA VAL A 341 -1.66 -8.06 -10.97
C VAL A 341 -1.45 -9.40 -11.68
N ILE A 342 -2.26 -9.73 -12.68
CA ILE A 342 -2.10 -10.98 -13.45
C ILE A 342 -0.74 -11.03 -14.14
N VAL A 343 -0.35 -9.94 -14.81
CA VAL A 343 0.97 -9.84 -15.45
C VAL A 343 2.09 -9.95 -14.42
N GLY A 344 1.99 -9.23 -13.30
CA GLY A 344 3.00 -9.27 -12.24
C GLY A 344 3.17 -10.66 -11.63
N LEU A 345 2.07 -11.36 -11.32
CA LEU A 345 2.11 -12.75 -10.82
C LEU A 345 2.64 -13.71 -11.89
N GLY A 346 2.30 -13.49 -13.16
CA GLY A 346 2.84 -14.27 -14.27
C GLY A 346 4.35 -14.12 -14.40
N LEU A 347 4.87 -12.89 -14.28
CA LEU A 347 6.32 -12.62 -14.29
C LEU A 347 7.03 -13.20 -13.07
N PHE A 348 6.40 -13.11 -11.88
CA PHE A 348 6.91 -13.75 -10.66
C PHE A 348 7.08 -15.26 -10.86
N TYR A 349 6.02 -15.91 -11.36
CA TYR A 349 6.05 -17.36 -11.64
C TYR A 349 7.08 -17.72 -12.73
N ALA A 350 7.13 -16.95 -13.82
CA ALA A 350 8.08 -17.18 -14.90
C ALA A 350 9.53 -17.04 -14.45
N GLY A 351 9.84 -16.02 -13.62
CA GLY A 351 11.16 -15.82 -13.04
C GLY A 351 11.62 -16.99 -12.15
N TRP A 352 10.70 -17.55 -11.36
CA TRP A 352 10.97 -18.77 -10.58
C TRP A 352 11.09 -20.02 -11.47
N ALA A 353 10.19 -20.20 -12.43
CA ALA A 353 10.19 -21.37 -13.31
C ALA A 353 11.41 -21.44 -14.23
N ALA A 354 12.01 -20.30 -14.58
CA ALA A 354 13.22 -20.24 -15.41
C ALA A 354 14.46 -20.80 -14.71
N LYS A 355 14.41 -21.07 -13.39
CA LYS A 355 15.48 -21.70 -12.60
C LYS A 355 15.34 -23.21 -12.48
N LYS A 356 14.22 -23.76 -12.90
CA LYS A 356 13.98 -25.21 -12.96
C LYS A 356 14.65 -25.85 -14.15
#